data_df489ef4e377beec955823ff061929c5
#
_entry.id   df489ef4e377beec955823ff061929c5
#
_cell.length_a   1.000
_cell.length_b   1.000
_cell.length_c   1.000
_cell.angle_alpha   90.00
_cell.angle_beta   90.00
_cell.angle_gamma   90.00
#
_symmetry.space_group_name_H-M   'P 1'
#
loop_
_entity.id
_entity.type
_entity.pdbx_description
1 polymer ?
#
loop_
_entity_poly.entity_id
_entity_poly.type
_entity_poly.pdbx_seq_one_letter_code
_entity_poly.pdbx_strand_id
1 'polypeptide(L)'
;MPFRDHFEGDDLDGSVWIPHYLPQWSSRVESAATYEVADSELRLSIPAEQGLWCAETHEQPLRVSGIQSGVFSGEAGSTVGQQPFRDGLVVREAQATQWGWTPHFGFLEVRARMELSPRSMASVWLAGIEDEPQRSGEICVFEVFGAAIDAVGAGIHRFRDPSLREDFAAPRLPIEVSEFHVYAVDWRPGRVDFLVDGKQVRTLEQAPDYPMQMMIGVFDFPAKAGAAEHAGHVPQLLLDYVRER
;
A
#
# COMPACT_ATOMS: atom_id res chain seq x y z
N MET A 1 -22.07 -1.11 10.45
CA MET A 1 -21.11 -1.83 11.31
C MET A 1 -19.72 -1.37 10.88
N PRO A 2 -18.74 -1.25 11.77
CA PRO A 2 -17.38 -0.96 11.36
C PRO A 2 -16.83 -2.07 10.46
N PHE A 3 -15.99 -1.72 9.53
CA PHE A 3 -15.38 -2.65 8.58
C PHE A 3 -14.49 -3.68 9.30
N ARG A 4 -14.54 -4.92 8.85
CA ARG A 4 -13.65 -6.00 9.31
C ARG A 4 -13.46 -7.00 8.19
N ASP A 5 -12.21 -7.33 7.91
CA ASP A 5 -11.82 -8.45 7.07
C ASP A 5 -10.77 -9.29 7.80
N HIS A 6 -11.06 -10.55 8.02
CA HIS A 6 -10.18 -11.54 8.62
C HIS A 6 -9.71 -12.57 7.59
N PHE A 7 -9.89 -12.24 6.30
CA PHE A 7 -9.51 -13.08 5.18
C PHE A 7 -10.02 -14.53 5.31
N GLU A 8 -11.27 -14.66 5.78
CA GLU A 8 -11.94 -15.95 5.88
C GLU A 8 -12.35 -16.42 4.49
N GLY A 9 -12.14 -17.73 4.22
CA GLY A 9 -12.42 -18.30 2.91
C GLY A 9 -11.16 -18.68 2.15
N ASP A 10 -11.24 -18.72 0.83
CA ASP A 10 -10.19 -19.15 -0.11
C ASP A 10 -9.86 -18.10 -1.17
N ASP A 11 -10.47 -16.91 -1.11
CA ASP A 11 -10.23 -15.80 -2.02
C ASP A 11 -10.57 -14.45 -1.36
N LEU A 12 -10.11 -13.36 -1.96
CA LEU A 12 -10.44 -12.00 -1.55
C LEU A 12 -11.90 -11.66 -1.84
N ASP A 13 -12.53 -10.89 -0.94
CA ASP A 13 -13.84 -10.28 -1.24
C ASP A 13 -13.68 -9.23 -2.36
N GLY A 14 -14.06 -9.59 -3.58
CA GLY A 14 -13.99 -8.72 -4.76
C GLY A 14 -14.91 -7.49 -4.71
N SER A 15 -15.83 -7.40 -3.73
CA SER A 15 -16.59 -6.17 -3.47
C SER A 15 -15.76 -5.13 -2.70
N VAL A 16 -14.71 -5.56 -2.02
CA VAL A 16 -13.80 -4.74 -1.22
C VAL A 16 -12.46 -4.57 -1.92
N TRP A 17 -11.82 -5.67 -2.31
CA TRP A 17 -10.43 -5.69 -2.76
C TRP A 17 -10.29 -5.90 -4.26
N ILE A 18 -9.35 -5.18 -4.83
CA ILE A 18 -8.91 -5.26 -6.21
C ILE A 18 -7.50 -5.83 -6.18
N PRO A 19 -7.25 -7.07 -6.63
CA PRO A 19 -5.92 -7.71 -6.59
C PRO A 19 -5.01 -7.24 -7.73
N HIS A 20 -4.89 -5.93 -7.89
CA HIS A 20 -4.09 -5.29 -8.93
C HIS A 20 -3.48 -3.99 -8.38
N TYR A 21 -2.20 -3.76 -8.62
CA TYR A 21 -1.52 -2.54 -8.20
C TYR A 21 -1.56 -1.48 -9.29
N LEU A 22 -2.37 -0.42 -9.11
CA LEU A 22 -2.51 0.71 -10.04
C LEU A 22 -2.62 0.25 -11.51
N PRO A 23 -3.63 -0.56 -11.83
CA PRO A 23 -3.73 -1.26 -13.12
C PRO A 23 -3.85 -0.30 -14.31
N GLN A 24 -4.33 0.92 -14.11
CA GLN A 24 -4.50 1.91 -15.16
C GLN A 24 -3.18 2.29 -15.86
N TRP A 25 -2.03 2.17 -15.19
CA TRP A 25 -0.73 2.57 -15.74
C TRP A 25 -0.06 1.47 -16.56
N SER A 26 -0.52 0.24 -16.44
CA SER A 26 -0.11 -0.92 -17.24
C SER A 26 -1.34 -1.66 -17.78
N SER A 27 -1.70 -2.76 -17.15
CA SER A 27 -2.92 -3.52 -17.40
C SER A 27 -3.28 -4.35 -16.16
N ARG A 28 -4.50 -4.87 -16.09
CA ARG A 28 -4.85 -5.84 -15.05
C ARG A 28 -3.95 -7.09 -15.07
N VAL A 29 -3.54 -7.53 -16.24
CA VAL A 29 -2.66 -8.70 -16.38
C VAL A 29 -1.26 -8.41 -15.80
N GLU A 30 -0.66 -7.27 -16.15
CA GLU A 30 0.69 -6.91 -15.72
C GLU A 30 0.77 -6.44 -14.27
N SER A 31 -0.33 -5.96 -13.71
CA SER A 31 -0.42 -5.45 -12.33
C SER A 31 -1.05 -6.44 -11.35
N ALA A 32 -1.37 -7.66 -11.81
CA ALA A 32 -1.98 -8.68 -10.97
C ALA A 32 -1.08 -9.03 -9.77
N ALA A 33 -1.69 -9.04 -8.59
CA ALA A 33 -1.02 -9.51 -7.39
C ALA A 33 -0.80 -11.02 -7.42
N THR A 34 0.31 -11.50 -6.89
CA THR A 34 0.48 -12.89 -6.50
C THR A 34 0.09 -13.01 -5.04
N TYR A 35 -1.05 -13.63 -4.77
CA TYR A 35 -1.57 -13.76 -3.42
C TYR A 35 -2.17 -15.15 -3.15
N GLU A 36 -2.33 -15.44 -1.89
CA GLU A 36 -3.03 -16.61 -1.37
C GLU A 36 -3.87 -16.19 -0.17
N VAL A 37 -5.10 -16.66 -0.08
CA VAL A 37 -5.95 -16.57 1.12
C VAL A 37 -6.10 -17.98 1.67
N ALA A 38 -5.55 -18.23 2.84
CA ALA A 38 -5.60 -19.52 3.51
C ALA A 38 -5.43 -19.36 5.02
N ASP A 39 -6.03 -20.24 5.81
CA ASP A 39 -5.91 -20.24 7.27
C ASP A 39 -6.29 -18.90 7.95
N SER A 40 -7.25 -18.17 7.33
CA SER A 40 -7.65 -16.81 7.74
C SER A 40 -6.48 -15.81 7.69
N GLU A 41 -5.59 -15.95 6.73
CA GLU A 41 -4.51 -15.01 6.43
C GLU A 41 -4.50 -14.66 4.94
N LEU A 42 -4.20 -13.42 4.62
CA LEU A 42 -3.80 -13.01 3.28
C LEU A 42 -2.28 -13.00 3.19
N ARG A 43 -1.72 -13.71 2.20
CA ARG A 43 -0.31 -13.66 1.85
C ARG A 43 -0.12 -12.99 0.50
N LEU A 44 0.59 -11.89 0.45
CA LEU A 44 1.12 -11.30 -0.78
C LEU A 44 2.58 -11.73 -0.94
N SER A 45 2.98 -12.13 -2.15
CA SER A 45 4.37 -12.55 -2.41
C SER A 45 4.84 -12.12 -3.79
N ILE A 46 6.15 -12.09 -4.03
CA ILE A 46 6.76 -11.83 -5.34
C ILE A 46 7.66 -13.01 -5.71
N PRO A 47 7.12 -14.05 -6.34
CA PRO A 47 7.92 -15.17 -6.81
C PRO A 47 8.86 -14.75 -7.96
N ALA A 48 9.83 -15.60 -8.28
CA ALA A 48 10.88 -15.27 -9.25
C ALA A 48 10.33 -14.98 -10.66
N GLU A 49 9.23 -15.62 -11.03
CA GLU A 49 8.56 -15.51 -12.32
C GLU A 49 7.67 -14.26 -12.45
N GLN A 50 7.38 -13.54 -11.37
CA GLN A 50 6.57 -12.33 -11.46
C GLN A 50 7.26 -11.27 -12.30
N GLY A 51 6.53 -10.73 -13.29
CA GLY A 51 7.01 -9.70 -14.21
C GLY A 51 7.27 -8.35 -13.53
N LEU A 52 7.88 -7.44 -14.29
CA LEU A 52 8.07 -6.05 -13.86
C LEU A 52 6.76 -5.28 -14.02
N TRP A 53 6.42 -4.48 -13.03
CA TRP A 53 5.34 -3.52 -13.11
C TRP A 53 5.77 -2.29 -13.93
N CYS A 54 4.95 -1.87 -14.89
CA CYS A 54 5.22 -0.72 -15.74
C CYS A 54 6.63 -0.72 -16.38
N ALA A 55 7.12 -1.87 -16.85
CA ALA A 55 8.49 -2.08 -17.32
C ALA A 55 8.99 -1.04 -18.34
N GLU A 56 8.09 -0.50 -19.17
CA GLU A 56 8.43 0.49 -20.22
C GLU A 56 8.41 1.94 -19.71
N THR A 57 7.78 2.19 -18.56
CA THR A 57 7.46 3.56 -18.12
C THR A 57 7.99 3.90 -16.73
N HIS A 58 8.22 2.91 -15.88
CA HIS A 58 8.84 3.11 -14.57
C HIS A 58 10.37 3.23 -14.73
N GLU A 59 10.96 4.24 -14.08
CA GLU A 59 12.39 4.57 -14.26
C GLU A 59 13.32 3.42 -13.82
N GLN A 60 12.98 2.78 -12.72
CA GLN A 60 13.74 1.65 -12.17
C GLN A 60 12.93 0.37 -12.27
N PRO A 61 13.58 -0.79 -12.55
CA PRO A 61 12.89 -2.07 -12.51
C PRO A 61 12.20 -2.28 -11.16
N LEU A 62 10.89 -2.56 -11.19
CA LEU A 62 10.06 -2.74 -10.01
C LEU A 62 9.15 -3.95 -10.21
N ARG A 63 9.08 -4.84 -9.22
CA ARG A 63 8.06 -5.87 -9.10
C ARG A 63 7.17 -5.56 -7.91
N VAL A 64 5.87 -5.73 -8.07
CA VAL A 64 4.88 -5.42 -7.02
C VAL A 64 3.86 -6.54 -6.96
N SER A 65 3.54 -6.98 -5.76
CA SER A 65 2.32 -7.72 -5.47
C SER A 65 1.51 -6.88 -4.49
N GLY A 66 0.38 -6.35 -4.95
CA GLY A 66 -0.40 -5.42 -4.14
C GLY A 66 -1.89 -5.46 -4.45
N ILE A 67 -2.68 -5.18 -3.43
CA ILE A 67 -4.12 -5.04 -3.50
C ILE A 67 -4.53 -3.62 -3.09
N GLN A 68 -5.69 -3.18 -3.57
CA GLN A 68 -6.25 -1.88 -3.23
C GLN A 68 -7.76 -1.97 -3.05
N SER A 69 -8.32 -1.13 -2.17
CA SER A 69 -9.75 -1.14 -1.87
C SER A 69 -10.57 -0.14 -2.68
N GLY A 70 -9.98 0.46 -3.68
CA GLY A 70 -10.65 1.36 -4.62
C GLY A 70 -9.84 1.54 -5.89
N VAL A 71 -10.46 1.98 -6.97
CA VAL A 71 -9.78 2.32 -8.23
C VAL A 71 -10.52 3.43 -8.95
N PHE A 72 -9.74 4.34 -9.54
CA PHE A 72 -10.22 5.37 -10.43
C PHE A 72 -9.21 5.62 -11.56
N SER A 73 -9.69 5.68 -12.78
CA SER A 73 -8.92 6.17 -13.90
C SER A 73 -9.82 6.87 -14.93
N GLY A 74 -9.23 7.76 -15.70
CA GLY A 74 -9.83 8.24 -16.93
C GLY A 74 -9.76 7.21 -18.06
N GLU A 75 -10.15 7.64 -19.24
CA GLU A 75 -10.11 6.85 -20.47
C GLU A 75 -8.67 6.49 -20.87
N ALA A 76 -8.49 5.39 -21.59
CA ALA A 76 -7.19 5.04 -22.18
C ALA A 76 -6.68 6.19 -23.08
N GLY A 77 -5.42 6.56 -22.93
CA GLY A 77 -4.79 7.71 -23.56
C GLY A 77 -4.89 9.02 -22.78
N SER A 78 -5.69 9.09 -21.70
CA SER A 78 -5.73 10.25 -20.81
C SER A 78 -4.58 10.23 -19.79
N THR A 79 -4.35 11.35 -19.09
CA THR A 79 -3.41 11.45 -17.96
C THR A 79 -4.11 11.42 -16.61
N VAL A 80 -5.40 11.07 -16.59
CA VAL A 80 -6.23 11.07 -15.39
C VAL A 80 -6.19 9.70 -14.72
N GLY A 81 -5.68 9.62 -13.52
CA GLY A 81 -5.60 8.38 -12.74
C GLY A 81 -4.91 8.58 -11.42
N GLN A 82 -5.04 7.58 -10.56
CA GLN A 82 -4.49 7.57 -9.21
C GLN A 82 -2.97 7.46 -9.23
N GLN A 83 -2.31 8.12 -8.30
CA GLN A 83 -0.89 7.98 -7.99
C GLN A 83 0.01 7.95 -9.24
N PRO A 84 -0.01 8.97 -10.11
CA PRO A 84 0.91 9.04 -11.22
C PRO A 84 2.35 9.20 -10.67
N PHE A 85 3.21 8.26 -11.00
CA PHE A 85 4.59 8.20 -10.51
C PHE A 85 5.57 9.05 -11.32
N ARG A 86 5.10 9.72 -12.40
CA ARG A 86 5.85 10.69 -13.21
C ARG A 86 4.91 11.59 -14.00
N ASP A 87 5.42 12.73 -14.42
CA ASP A 87 4.69 13.64 -15.31
C ASP A 87 4.44 13.00 -16.68
N GLY A 88 3.28 13.32 -17.26
CA GLY A 88 2.90 12.85 -18.60
C GLY A 88 2.63 11.35 -18.70
N LEU A 89 2.44 10.67 -17.57
CA LEU A 89 2.01 9.28 -17.57
C LEU A 89 0.63 9.16 -18.20
N VAL A 90 0.43 8.13 -19.02
CA VAL A 90 -0.79 7.92 -19.80
C VAL A 90 -1.47 6.64 -19.36
N VAL A 91 -2.79 6.69 -19.15
CA VAL A 91 -3.63 5.52 -18.87
C VAL A 91 -3.53 4.54 -20.04
N ARG A 92 -3.06 3.33 -19.78
CA ARG A 92 -2.92 2.25 -20.77
C ARG A 92 -4.17 1.39 -20.84
N GLU A 93 -4.77 1.11 -19.69
CA GLU A 93 -6.02 0.36 -19.57
C GLU A 93 -7.00 1.10 -18.64
N ALA A 94 -8.12 1.57 -19.21
CA ALA A 94 -9.16 2.25 -18.42
C ALA A 94 -9.78 1.28 -17.40
N GLN A 95 -9.92 1.75 -16.16
CA GLN A 95 -10.53 0.99 -15.09
C GLN A 95 -11.93 1.51 -14.80
N ALA A 96 -12.90 0.61 -14.65
CA ALA A 96 -14.19 0.98 -14.08
C ALA A 96 -13.98 1.47 -12.64
N THR A 97 -14.51 2.65 -12.32
CA THR A 97 -14.39 3.21 -10.95
C THR A 97 -15.05 2.25 -9.96
N GLN A 98 -14.30 1.93 -8.91
CA GLN A 98 -14.78 1.10 -7.81
C GLN A 98 -14.43 1.78 -6.48
N TRP A 99 -15.45 1.91 -5.62
CA TRP A 99 -15.36 2.35 -4.25
C TRP A 99 -15.69 1.13 -3.37
N GLY A 100 -14.70 0.31 -3.08
CA GLY A 100 -14.86 -0.83 -2.19
C GLY A 100 -14.97 -0.38 -0.73
N TRP A 101 -13.90 -0.51 0.03
CA TRP A 101 -13.83 0.08 1.36
C TRP A 101 -12.97 1.35 1.33
N THR A 102 -13.61 2.49 1.48
CA THR A 102 -12.99 3.82 1.43
C THR A 102 -13.33 4.62 2.68
N PRO A 103 -12.65 4.36 3.81
CA PRO A 103 -12.90 5.08 5.06
C PRO A 103 -12.65 6.57 4.91
N HIS A 104 -13.38 7.36 5.70
CA HIS A 104 -13.14 8.78 5.93
C HIS A 104 -13.09 9.01 7.43
N PHE A 105 -11.87 9.11 7.98
CA PHE A 105 -11.55 9.05 9.40
C PHE A 105 -11.78 7.67 10.02
N GLY A 106 -11.41 7.53 11.28
CA GLY A 106 -11.60 6.32 12.06
C GLY A 106 -10.30 5.78 12.70
N PHE A 107 -10.46 4.78 13.54
CA PHE A 107 -9.34 4.02 14.08
C PHE A 107 -9.17 2.75 13.24
N LEU A 108 -8.13 2.73 12.41
CA LEU A 108 -7.88 1.67 11.43
C LEU A 108 -6.68 0.84 11.87
N GLU A 109 -6.81 -0.48 11.84
CA GLU A 109 -5.79 -1.44 12.27
C GLU A 109 -5.53 -2.49 11.20
N VAL A 110 -4.27 -2.83 11.05
CA VAL A 110 -3.78 -3.97 10.27
C VAL A 110 -2.87 -4.79 11.14
N ARG A 111 -3.13 -6.10 11.26
CA ARG A 111 -2.20 -7.02 11.90
C ARG A 111 -1.42 -7.75 10.82
N ALA A 112 -0.12 -7.53 10.80
CA ALA A 112 0.74 -7.99 9.72
C ALA A 112 2.11 -8.45 10.22
N ARG A 113 2.74 -9.35 9.43
CA ARG A 113 4.16 -9.70 9.49
C ARG A 113 4.75 -9.75 8.10
N MET A 114 6.06 -9.66 7.98
CA MET A 114 6.70 -9.61 6.68
C MET A 114 8.05 -10.32 6.66
N GLU A 115 8.36 -10.93 5.51
CA GLU A 115 9.65 -11.55 5.24
C GLU A 115 10.32 -10.80 4.08
N LEU A 116 11.33 -10.01 4.40
CA LEU A 116 11.96 -9.09 3.46
C LEU A 116 13.45 -9.38 3.30
N SER A 117 13.97 -9.13 2.11
CA SER A 117 15.40 -9.04 1.84
C SER A 117 15.83 -7.57 1.70
N PRO A 118 17.13 -7.24 1.75
CA PRO A 118 17.58 -5.85 1.57
C PRO A 118 17.09 -5.14 0.31
N ARG A 119 16.66 -5.88 -0.70
CA ARG A 119 16.11 -5.33 -1.95
C ARG A 119 14.59 -5.21 -1.97
N SER A 120 13.89 -5.58 -0.93
CA SER A 120 12.42 -5.55 -0.88
C SER A 120 11.88 -4.59 0.19
N MET A 121 10.57 -4.33 0.11
CA MET A 121 9.83 -3.44 1.00
C MET A 121 8.41 -3.98 1.15
N ALA A 122 7.80 -3.77 2.30
CA ALA A 122 6.35 -3.95 2.49
C ALA A 122 5.74 -2.66 3.03
N SER A 123 4.52 -2.36 2.59
CA SER A 123 3.80 -1.16 3.02
C SER A 123 2.30 -1.36 3.07
N VAL A 124 1.66 -0.66 4.01
CA VAL A 124 0.22 -0.41 4.04
C VAL A 124 0.01 1.09 4.16
N TRP A 125 -0.81 1.64 3.30
CA TRP A 125 -1.13 3.05 3.30
C TRP A 125 -2.58 3.31 2.88
N LEU A 126 -3.09 4.45 3.31
CA LEU A 126 -4.32 5.02 2.77
C LEU A 126 -3.94 6.05 1.71
N ALA A 127 -4.64 6.07 0.61
CA ALA A 127 -4.41 7.01 -0.48
C ALA A 127 -5.73 7.59 -1.00
N GLY A 128 -5.73 8.86 -1.33
CA GLY A 128 -6.86 9.45 -2.04
C GLY A 128 -7.14 8.71 -3.36
N ILE A 129 -8.41 8.57 -3.72
CA ILE A 129 -8.80 7.96 -5.00
C ILE A 129 -8.50 8.87 -6.21
N GLU A 130 -8.28 10.16 -5.95
CA GLU A 130 -7.91 11.16 -6.95
C GLU A 130 -8.96 11.35 -8.07
N ASP A 131 -10.22 11.07 -7.77
CA ASP A 131 -11.36 11.51 -8.56
C ASP A 131 -11.39 13.05 -8.68
N GLU A 132 -10.88 13.74 -7.66
CA GLU A 132 -10.40 15.12 -7.69
C GLU A 132 -8.87 15.10 -7.53
N PRO A 133 -8.09 15.65 -8.50
CA PRO A 133 -6.62 15.51 -8.50
C PRO A 133 -5.88 16.01 -7.25
N GLN A 134 -6.50 16.92 -6.48
CA GLN A 134 -5.94 17.43 -5.23
C GLN A 134 -6.16 16.48 -4.04
N ARG A 135 -7.08 15.52 -4.15
CA ARG A 135 -7.30 14.48 -3.14
C ARG A 135 -6.29 13.37 -3.30
N SER A 136 -5.01 13.72 -3.25
CA SER A 136 -3.88 12.84 -3.56
C SER A 136 -2.97 12.54 -2.37
N GLY A 137 -3.32 13.02 -1.18
CA GLY A 137 -2.55 12.75 0.03
C GLY A 137 -2.55 11.27 0.39
N GLU A 138 -1.51 10.85 1.10
CA GLU A 138 -1.39 9.51 1.67
C GLU A 138 -1.17 9.57 3.17
N ILE A 139 -1.73 8.59 3.88
CA ILE A 139 -1.40 8.24 5.26
C ILE A 139 -0.68 6.89 5.21
N CYS A 140 0.64 6.89 5.32
CA CYS A 140 1.43 5.67 5.40
C CYS A 140 1.29 5.06 6.79
N VAL A 141 0.54 3.96 6.90
CA VAL A 141 0.30 3.25 8.16
C VAL A 141 1.58 2.57 8.63
N PHE A 142 2.27 1.90 7.73
CA PHE A 142 3.65 1.47 7.88
C PHE A 142 4.33 1.30 6.52
N GLU A 143 5.64 1.50 6.51
CA GLU A 143 6.54 1.17 5.42
C GLU A 143 7.84 0.61 6.00
N VAL A 144 8.22 -0.60 5.59
CA VAL A 144 9.43 -1.27 6.07
C VAL A 144 10.27 -1.71 4.89
N PHE A 145 11.50 -1.21 4.83
CA PHE A 145 12.52 -1.69 3.90
C PHE A 145 13.33 -2.83 4.52
N GLY A 146 13.52 -3.91 3.80
CA GLY A 146 14.29 -5.05 4.26
C GLY A 146 15.78 -4.75 4.53
N ALA A 147 16.31 -3.62 4.05
CA ALA A 147 17.64 -3.14 4.41
C ALA A 147 17.71 -2.47 5.80
N ALA A 148 16.56 -2.19 6.43
CA ALA A 148 16.46 -1.52 7.73
C ALA A 148 15.15 -1.95 8.42
N ILE A 149 15.04 -3.24 8.73
CA ILE A 149 13.81 -3.88 9.22
C ILE A 149 13.34 -3.37 10.59
N ASP A 150 14.20 -2.70 11.34
CA ASP A 150 13.86 -2.04 12.61
C ASP A 150 13.36 -0.59 12.44
N ALA A 151 13.40 -0.05 11.21
CA ALA A 151 12.91 1.27 10.88
C ALA A 151 11.51 1.18 10.25
N VAL A 152 10.49 1.53 11.02
CA VAL A 152 9.09 1.50 10.57
C VAL A 152 8.66 2.89 10.14
N GLY A 153 8.56 3.09 8.83
CA GLY A 153 8.10 4.34 8.23
C GLY A 153 6.63 4.59 8.54
N ALA A 154 6.28 5.81 8.88
CA ALA A 154 4.91 6.26 9.09
C ALA A 154 4.82 7.77 8.87
N GLY A 155 3.71 8.25 8.35
CA GLY A 155 3.53 9.67 8.12
C GLY A 155 2.56 10.01 7.01
N ILE A 156 2.66 11.24 6.51
CA ILE A 156 1.84 11.78 5.44
C ILE A 156 2.75 12.18 4.26
N HIS A 157 2.39 11.69 3.08
CA HIS A 157 2.88 12.22 1.80
C HIS A 157 1.79 13.11 1.20
N ARG A 158 2.17 14.37 0.93
CA ARG A 158 1.18 15.36 0.46
C ARG A 158 0.85 15.25 -1.03
N PHE A 159 1.81 14.79 -1.84
CA PHE A 159 1.72 14.82 -3.30
C PHE A 159 1.17 16.15 -3.84
N ARG A 160 -0.02 16.14 -4.46
CA ARG A 160 -0.69 17.32 -5.04
C ARG A 160 -1.69 17.98 -4.11
N ASP A 161 -1.88 17.48 -2.87
CA ASP A 161 -2.79 18.07 -1.89
C ASP A 161 -2.18 19.35 -1.30
N PRO A 162 -2.74 20.54 -1.59
CA PRO A 162 -2.21 21.81 -1.08
C PRO A 162 -2.50 22.04 0.41
N SER A 163 -3.42 21.28 1.00
CA SER A 163 -3.80 21.41 2.42
C SER A 163 -2.83 20.69 3.35
N LEU A 164 -2.02 19.80 2.80
CA LEU A 164 -1.08 18.97 3.55
C LEU A 164 0.36 19.47 3.42
N ARG A 165 1.19 19.05 4.36
CA ARG A 165 2.65 19.18 4.33
C ARG A 165 3.26 17.79 4.31
N GLU A 166 4.36 17.65 3.60
CA GLU A 166 5.16 16.43 3.63
C GLU A 166 5.70 16.22 5.05
N ASP A 167 5.37 15.09 5.67
CA ASP A 167 5.81 14.75 7.02
C ASP A 167 5.86 13.23 7.21
N PHE A 168 6.97 12.64 6.76
CA PHE A 168 7.23 11.21 6.85
C PHE A 168 8.53 10.96 7.61
N ALA A 169 8.56 9.94 8.47
CA ALA A 169 9.77 9.49 9.13
C ALA A 169 9.68 7.99 9.45
N ALA A 170 10.83 7.35 9.57
CA ALA A 170 10.96 5.94 9.89
C ALA A 170 11.67 5.76 11.26
N PRO A 171 10.96 5.90 12.39
CA PRO A 171 11.53 5.65 13.69
C PRO A 171 11.98 4.20 13.83
N ARG A 172 13.08 3.98 14.55
CA ARG A 172 13.52 2.63 14.92
C ARG A 172 12.69 2.11 16.08
N LEU A 173 12.11 0.94 15.91
CA LEU A 173 11.27 0.29 16.91
C LEU A 173 11.91 -1.05 17.32
N PRO A 174 11.86 -1.42 18.60
CA PRO A 174 12.39 -2.69 19.09
C PRO A 174 11.40 -3.84 18.83
N ILE A 175 11.08 -4.10 17.56
CA ILE A 175 10.16 -5.14 17.12
C ILE A 175 10.84 -6.04 16.08
N GLU A 176 10.38 -7.27 15.96
CA GLU A 176 10.78 -8.24 14.94
C GLU A 176 9.67 -8.30 13.89
N VAL A 177 9.83 -7.60 12.76
CA VAL A 177 8.77 -7.49 11.73
C VAL A 177 8.40 -8.84 11.07
N SER A 178 9.20 -9.89 11.27
CA SER A 178 8.85 -11.28 10.92
C SER A 178 7.80 -11.90 11.83
N GLU A 179 7.51 -11.28 12.97
CA GLU A 179 6.42 -11.63 13.87
C GLU A 179 5.21 -10.72 13.62
N PHE A 180 4.02 -11.18 14.00
CA PHE A 180 2.81 -10.37 13.85
C PHE A 180 2.77 -9.20 14.83
N HIS A 181 2.67 -8.01 14.27
CA HIS A 181 2.42 -6.75 14.98
C HIS A 181 1.14 -6.08 14.51
N VAL A 182 0.54 -5.27 15.37
CA VAL A 182 -0.64 -4.45 15.04
C VAL A 182 -0.17 -3.05 14.71
N TYR A 183 -0.31 -2.67 13.44
CA TYR A 183 -0.05 -1.32 12.96
C TYR A 183 -1.39 -0.58 12.85
N ALA A 184 -1.48 0.63 13.38
CA ALA A 184 -2.73 1.36 13.41
C ALA A 184 -2.56 2.86 13.19
N VAL A 185 -3.64 3.47 12.71
CA VAL A 185 -3.80 4.93 12.69
C VAL A 185 -5.11 5.33 13.36
N ASP A 186 -5.05 6.32 14.23
CA ASP A 186 -6.22 7.06 14.70
C ASP A 186 -6.32 8.34 13.87
N TRP A 187 -7.11 8.26 12.81
CA TRP A 187 -7.28 9.33 11.83
C TRP A 187 -8.52 10.15 12.16
N ARG A 188 -8.28 11.40 12.51
CA ARG A 188 -9.32 12.37 12.91
C ARG A 188 -9.17 13.66 12.11
N PRO A 189 -10.20 14.52 12.06
CA PRO A 189 -10.07 15.83 11.45
C PRO A 189 -8.85 16.60 11.98
N GLY A 190 -7.93 16.93 11.06
CA GLY A 190 -6.72 17.70 11.36
C GLY A 190 -5.63 16.96 12.15
N ARG A 191 -5.77 15.65 12.41
CA ARG A 191 -4.80 14.90 13.20
C ARG A 191 -4.74 13.42 12.81
N VAL A 192 -3.52 12.86 12.78
CA VAL A 192 -3.29 11.41 12.69
C VAL A 192 -2.31 10.98 13.78
N ASP A 193 -2.71 10.02 14.62
CA ASP A 193 -1.83 9.32 15.54
C ASP A 193 -1.48 7.94 14.93
N PHE A 194 -0.19 7.61 14.91
CA PHE A 194 0.32 6.32 14.42
C PHE A 194 0.71 5.45 15.60
N LEU A 195 0.29 4.19 15.60
CA LEU A 195 0.52 3.25 16.68
C LEU A 195 1.09 1.93 16.17
N VAL A 196 1.96 1.33 16.98
CA VAL A 196 2.41 -0.06 16.81
C VAL A 196 2.19 -0.79 18.12
N ASP A 197 1.48 -1.92 18.09
CA ASP A 197 1.08 -2.71 19.26
C ASP A 197 0.42 -1.87 20.36
N GLY A 198 -0.45 -0.94 19.94
CA GLY A 198 -1.17 -0.03 20.82
C GLY A 198 -0.32 1.09 21.43
N LYS A 199 0.98 1.17 21.10
CA LYS A 199 1.85 2.26 21.54
C LYS A 199 1.95 3.32 20.46
N GLN A 200 1.68 4.57 20.80
CA GLN A 200 1.82 5.70 19.88
C GLN A 200 3.31 5.91 19.55
N VAL A 201 3.62 5.92 18.26
CA VAL A 201 4.98 6.09 17.72
C VAL A 201 5.17 7.46 17.05
N ARG A 202 4.09 8.04 16.51
CA ARG A 202 4.07 9.39 15.93
C ARG A 202 2.72 10.05 16.12
N THR A 203 2.72 11.39 16.00
CA THR A 203 1.52 12.22 15.87
C THR A 203 1.78 13.30 14.83
N LEU A 204 0.82 13.55 13.97
CA LEU A 204 0.83 14.68 13.04
C LEU A 204 -0.43 15.53 13.24
N GLU A 205 -0.24 16.84 13.41
CA GLU A 205 -1.34 17.82 13.53
C GLU A 205 -1.75 18.31 12.13
N GLN A 206 -2.10 17.35 11.31
CA GLN A 206 -2.70 17.49 9.98
C GLN A 206 -3.28 16.13 9.55
N ALA A 207 -4.25 16.14 8.67
CA ALA A 207 -4.84 14.94 8.09
C ALA A 207 -5.50 15.25 6.76
N PRO A 208 -5.52 14.33 5.78
CA PRO A 208 -6.45 14.40 4.65
C PRO A 208 -7.90 14.46 5.15
N ASP A 209 -8.76 15.22 4.46
CA ASP A 209 -10.18 15.36 4.79
C ASP A 209 -11.04 14.93 3.58
N TYR A 210 -10.89 13.68 3.20
CA TYR A 210 -11.66 13.03 2.12
C TYR A 210 -11.57 11.51 2.25
N PRO A 211 -12.53 10.74 1.68
CA PRO A 211 -12.44 9.28 1.67
C PRO A 211 -11.16 8.79 0.99
N MET A 212 -10.53 7.79 1.57
CA MET A 212 -9.29 7.20 1.07
C MET A 212 -9.43 5.70 0.90
N GLN A 213 -8.87 5.15 -0.17
CA GLN A 213 -8.70 3.72 -0.31
C GLN A 213 -7.54 3.21 0.55
N MET A 214 -7.58 1.96 0.97
CA MET A 214 -6.43 1.28 1.53
C MET A 214 -5.67 0.55 0.43
N MET A 215 -4.37 0.68 0.45
CA MET A 215 -3.44 -0.03 -0.41
C MET A 215 -2.49 -0.86 0.45
N ILE A 216 -2.23 -2.08 0.01
CA ILE A 216 -1.41 -3.07 0.73
C ILE A 216 -0.49 -3.70 -0.30
N GLY A 217 0.81 -3.69 -0.06
CA GLY A 217 1.73 -4.24 -1.05
C GLY A 217 3.09 -4.66 -0.52
N VAL A 218 3.68 -5.61 -1.22
CA VAL A 218 5.09 -5.98 -1.14
C VAL A 218 5.77 -5.63 -2.45
N PHE A 219 7.00 -5.13 -2.37
CA PHE A 219 7.76 -4.56 -3.48
C PHE A 219 9.15 -5.19 -3.54
N ASP A 220 9.65 -5.39 -4.74
CA ASP A 220 11.00 -5.87 -5.00
C ASP A 220 11.71 -4.95 -6.02
N PHE A 221 12.93 -4.55 -5.70
CA PHE A 221 13.75 -3.61 -6.45
C PHE A 221 14.98 -4.31 -7.07
N PRO A 222 14.83 -4.96 -8.24
CA PRO A 222 15.91 -5.76 -8.84
C PRO A 222 17.19 -4.99 -9.15
N ALA A 223 17.10 -3.67 -9.39
CA ALA A 223 18.24 -2.81 -9.69
C ALA A 223 18.95 -2.22 -8.45
N LYS A 224 18.44 -2.49 -7.23
CA LYS A 224 19.07 -1.99 -6.01
C LYS A 224 20.47 -2.56 -5.83
N ALA A 225 21.42 -1.78 -5.32
CA ALA A 225 22.78 -2.23 -5.06
C ALA A 225 22.79 -3.48 -4.18
N GLY A 226 23.55 -4.52 -4.57
CA GLY A 226 23.56 -5.82 -3.87
C GLY A 226 22.34 -6.72 -4.15
N ALA A 227 21.40 -6.30 -5.00
CA ALA A 227 20.16 -7.03 -5.26
C ALA A 227 20.40 -8.48 -5.79
N ALA A 228 21.49 -8.70 -6.53
CA ALA A 228 21.80 -10.02 -7.10
C ALA A 228 22.00 -11.09 -6.01
N GLU A 229 22.56 -10.74 -4.87
CA GLU A 229 22.80 -11.66 -3.74
C GLU A 229 21.49 -12.18 -3.12
N HIS A 230 20.39 -11.47 -3.36
CA HIS A 230 19.05 -11.77 -2.83
C HIS A 230 18.05 -12.16 -3.92
N ALA A 231 18.50 -12.47 -5.14
CA ALA A 231 17.61 -12.76 -6.27
C ALA A 231 16.73 -14.01 -6.06
N GLY A 232 17.15 -14.94 -5.22
CA GLY A 232 16.38 -16.14 -4.88
C GLY A 232 15.40 -15.97 -3.70
N HIS A 233 15.40 -14.81 -3.03
CA HIS A 233 14.48 -14.55 -1.94
C HIS A 233 13.09 -14.15 -2.50
N VAL A 234 12.05 -14.77 -1.96
CA VAL A 234 10.66 -14.42 -2.28
C VAL A 234 10.14 -13.53 -1.15
N PRO A 235 10.06 -12.20 -1.34
CA PRO A 235 9.54 -11.32 -0.30
C PRO A 235 8.05 -11.57 -0.10
N GLN A 236 7.60 -11.48 1.16
CA GLN A 236 6.23 -11.72 1.55
C GLN A 236 5.72 -10.68 2.54
N LEU A 237 4.43 -10.38 2.43
CA LEU A 237 3.65 -9.65 3.42
C LEU A 237 2.42 -10.49 3.76
N LEU A 238 2.27 -10.82 5.05
CA LEU A 238 1.14 -11.60 5.55
C LEU A 238 0.28 -10.73 6.46
N LEU A 239 -1.04 -10.81 6.27
CA LEU A 239 -2.04 -10.09 7.05
C LEU A 239 -3.01 -11.08 7.70
N ASP A 240 -3.21 -10.93 9.02
CA ASP A 240 -4.21 -11.65 9.79
C ASP A 240 -5.58 -10.95 9.70
N TYR A 241 -5.57 -9.61 9.74
CA TYR A 241 -6.79 -8.83 9.54
C TYR A 241 -6.53 -7.38 9.12
N VAL A 242 -7.56 -6.80 8.53
CA VAL A 242 -7.77 -5.35 8.39
C VAL A 242 -9.08 -4.99 9.05
N ARG A 243 -9.12 -3.99 9.92
CA ARG A 243 -10.36 -3.57 10.57
C ARG A 243 -10.40 -2.09 10.95
N GLU A 244 -11.62 -1.60 11.06
CA GLU A 244 -12.00 -0.34 11.70
C GLU A 244 -12.60 -0.64 13.08
N ARG A 245 -12.30 0.19 14.08
CA ARG A 245 -12.90 0.12 15.42
C ARG A 245 -13.90 1.23 15.65
#